data_a047b1d0585b0a0aa3e994552383650e
#
_entry.id   a047b1d0585b0a0aa3e994552383650e
#
_cell.length_a   1.000
_cell.length_b   1.000
_cell.length_c   1.000
_cell.angle_alpha   90.00
_cell.angle_beta   90.00
_cell.angle_gamma   90.00
#
_symmetry.space_group_name_H-M   'P 1'
#
loop_
_entity.id
_entity.type
_entity.pdbx_description
1 polymer ?
#
loop_
_entity_poly.entity_id
_entity_poly.type
_entity_poly.pdbx_seq_one_letter_code
_entity_poly.pdbx_strand_id
1 'polypeptide(L)'
;MPELSDIQSSPEVLEEYYAQLRAQYVTPAWISGGISTEPQSKAVPYLWHWRDLRPQAMRAAELVGTAQAERRVLRLTNPELPGIASNTLVANIQIVMPGEIARAHRHSGAALRLIIEGRGGYTVVNGERVPMFPGDLVLTPNWSWHDHANDTDAPMIWLDGLDTPLVRMLEAGFYEEHPQERQDFGAPVNASQWHYPMSEMRAALQRLAAADTGDGGEGLMVEYTNRGR
;
A
#
# COMPACT_ATOMS: atom_id res chain seq x y z
N MET A 1 25.94 -51.78 13.39
CA MET A 1 25.05 -51.04 12.48
C MET A 1 25.96 -50.16 11.66
N PRO A 2 25.79 -50.09 10.30
CA PRO A 2 26.55 -49.13 9.54
C PRO A 2 26.35 -47.74 10.07
N GLU A 3 27.35 -46.88 10.07
CA GLU A 3 27.20 -45.48 10.42
C GLU A 3 26.25 -44.84 9.40
N LEU A 4 25.33 -43.96 9.82
CA LEU A 4 24.34 -43.29 8.91
C LEU A 4 25.01 -42.55 7.75
N SER A 5 26.27 -42.14 7.91
CA SER A 5 27.12 -41.53 6.88
C SER A 5 27.42 -42.45 5.69
N ASP A 6 27.27 -43.77 5.86
CA ASP A 6 27.67 -44.78 4.84
C ASP A 6 26.49 -45.30 4.02
N ILE A 7 25.26 -44.77 4.26
CA ILE A 7 24.09 -45.16 3.49
C ILE A 7 24.15 -44.50 2.11
N GLN A 8 24.40 -45.30 1.09
CA GLN A 8 24.33 -44.92 -0.31
C GLN A 8 23.27 -45.78 -1.00
N SER A 9 22.09 -45.22 -1.25
CA SER A 9 21.07 -45.86 -2.05
C SER A 9 21.30 -45.60 -3.54
N SER A 10 20.95 -46.57 -4.39
CA SER A 10 21.02 -46.31 -5.82
C SER A 10 20.04 -45.23 -6.27
N PRO A 11 20.32 -44.52 -7.38
CA PRO A 11 19.37 -43.49 -7.90
C PRO A 11 17.98 -44.03 -8.15
N GLU A 12 17.84 -45.27 -8.59
CA GLU A 12 16.56 -45.92 -8.86
C GLU A 12 15.73 -46.13 -7.59
N VAL A 13 16.36 -46.58 -6.52
CA VAL A 13 15.73 -46.77 -5.21
C VAL A 13 15.26 -45.43 -4.62
N LEU A 14 16.07 -44.40 -4.79
CA LEU A 14 15.70 -43.05 -4.34
C LEU A 14 14.54 -42.48 -5.16
N GLU A 15 14.53 -42.69 -6.47
CA GLU A 15 13.41 -42.22 -7.31
C GLU A 15 12.09 -42.93 -6.99
N GLU A 16 12.13 -44.25 -6.76
CA GLU A 16 10.95 -44.99 -6.29
C GLU A 16 10.45 -44.45 -4.97
N TYR A 17 11.33 -44.21 -4.02
CA TYR A 17 10.97 -43.60 -2.72
C TYR A 17 10.36 -42.20 -2.90
N TYR A 18 10.96 -41.34 -3.72
CA TYR A 18 10.43 -40.02 -4.00
C TYR A 18 9.08 -40.07 -4.72
N ALA A 19 8.84 -41.05 -5.56
CA ALA A 19 7.54 -41.28 -6.18
C ALA A 19 6.48 -41.66 -5.13
N GLN A 20 6.83 -42.50 -4.16
CA GLN A 20 5.93 -42.82 -3.04
C GLN A 20 5.60 -41.58 -2.18
N LEU A 21 6.61 -40.75 -1.88
CA LEU A 21 6.41 -39.50 -1.14
C LEU A 21 5.50 -38.53 -1.92
N ARG A 22 5.74 -38.34 -3.22
CA ARG A 22 4.89 -37.48 -4.08
C ARG A 22 3.43 -37.95 -4.09
N ALA A 23 3.19 -39.28 -4.12
CA ALA A 23 1.83 -39.84 -4.07
C ALA A 23 1.11 -39.54 -2.75
N GLN A 24 1.85 -39.22 -1.69
CA GLN A 24 1.34 -38.83 -0.37
C GLN A 24 1.37 -37.30 -0.14
N TYR A 25 1.68 -36.51 -1.18
CA TYR A 25 1.90 -35.04 -1.07
C TYR A 25 3.02 -34.65 -0.08
N VAL A 26 4.03 -35.52 0.05
CA VAL A 26 5.23 -35.26 0.85
C VAL A 26 6.39 -34.92 -0.07
N THR A 27 7.11 -33.85 0.24
CA THR A 27 8.31 -33.43 -0.49
C THR A 27 9.51 -33.49 0.41
N PRO A 28 10.60 -34.22 0.04
CA PRO A 28 11.81 -34.25 0.84
C PRO A 28 12.49 -32.88 0.87
N ALA A 29 12.71 -32.32 2.05
CA ALA A 29 13.28 -30.99 2.19
C ALA A 29 14.73 -30.91 1.60
N TRP A 30 15.47 -31.99 1.63
CA TRP A 30 16.85 -32.04 1.12
C TRP A 30 16.99 -31.96 -0.41
N ILE A 31 15.90 -32.17 -1.17
CA ILE A 31 15.87 -32.00 -2.65
C ILE A 31 15.09 -30.78 -3.10
N SER A 32 14.29 -30.16 -2.22
CA SER A 32 13.41 -29.02 -2.58
C SER A 32 14.14 -27.67 -2.57
N GLY A 33 15.42 -27.67 -2.26
CA GLY A 33 16.21 -26.45 -2.02
C GLY A 33 16.08 -25.93 -0.59
N GLY A 34 17.17 -25.54 0.01
CA GLY A 34 17.21 -24.95 1.35
C GLY A 34 16.79 -23.47 1.36
N ILE A 35 16.83 -22.89 2.53
CA ILE A 35 16.70 -21.43 2.70
C ILE A 35 17.94 -20.79 2.04
N SER A 36 17.74 -19.79 1.20
CA SER A 36 18.85 -19.02 0.60
C SER A 36 19.67 -18.33 1.68
N THR A 37 20.99 -18.31 1.52
CA THR A 37 21.91 -17.58 2.39
C THR A 37 21.83 -16.07 2.18
N GLU A 38 21.25 -15.62 1.06
CA GLU A 38 21.08 -14.21 0.70
C GLU A 38 19.61 -13.90 0.48
N PRO A 39 19.15 -12.66 0.79
CA PRO A 39 17.80 -12.24 0.47
C PRO A 39 17.48 -12.38 -1.01
N GLN A 40 16.35 -12.99 -1.34
CA GLN A 40 15.92 -13.23 -2.71
C GLN A 40 14.68 -12.36 -3.00
N SER A 41 14.89 -11.19 -3.60
CA SER A 41 13.80 -10.36 -4.11
C SER A 41 13.71 -10.47 -5.63
N LYS A 42 12.49 -10.65 -6.14
CA LYS A 42 12.21 -10.54 -7.57
C LYS A 42 11.97 -9.09 -8.00
N ALA A 43 11.70 -8.20 -7.05
CA ALA A 43 11.52 -6.78 -7.35
C ALA A 43 12.83 -6.18 -7.86
N VAL A 44 12.75 -5.42 -8.94
CA VAL A 44 13.87 -4.63 -9.46
C VAL A 44 13.70 -3.15 -9.10
N PRO A 45 14.78 -2.39 -8.92
CA PRO A 45 14.68 -0.94 -8.78
C PRO A 45 13.98 -0.35 -10.00
N TYR A 46 12.93 0.44 -9.75
CA TYR A 46 12.17 1.08 -10.82
C TYR A 46 11.65 2.44 -10.36
N LEU A 47 11.60 3.41 -11.29
CA LEU A 47 11.14 4.78 -11.03
C LEU A 47 9.97 5.12 -11.96
N TRP A 48 8.82 5.38 -11.36
CA TRP A 48 7.65 5.94 -12.04
C TRP A 48 7.70 7.46 -11.98
N HIS A 49 7.95 8.11 -13.10
CA HIS A 49 7.99 9.57 -13.16
C HIS A 49 6.59 10.17 -13.14
N TRP A 50 6.33 11.11 -12.24
CA TRP A 50 5.05 11.80 -12.15
C TRP A 50 4.64 12.49 -13.44
N ARG A 51 5.58 13.11 -14.15
CA ARG A 51 5.33 13.71 -15.47
C ARG A 51 4.71 12.75 -16.48
N ASP A 52 4.97 11.44 -16.37
CA ASP A 52 4.46 10.41 -17.26
C ASP A 52 3.16 9.80 -16.72
N LEU A 53 3.01 9.70 -15.40
CA LEU A 53 1.80 9.15 -14.74
C LEU A 53 0.63 10.12 -14.75
N ARG A 54 0.87 11.41 -14.51
CA ARG A 54 -0.19 12.41 -14.42
C ARG A 54 -1.09 12.49 -15.65
N PRO A 55 -0.54 12.56 -16.89
CA PRO A 55 -1.37 12.52 -18.10
C PRO A 55 -2.23 11.26 -18.21
N GLN A 56 -1.74 10.11 -17.74
CA GLN A 56 -2.49 8.85 -17.73
C GLN A 56 -3.63 8.87 -16.71
N ALA A 57 -3.41 9.45 -15.52
CA ALA A 57 -4.47 9.62 -14.52
C ALA A 57 -5.59 10.53 -15.05
N MET A 58 -5.24 11.66 -15.68
CA MET A 58 -6.21 12.55 -16.32
C MET A 58 -6.94 11.85 -17.47
N ARG A 59 -6.22 11.09 -18.28
CA ARG A 59 -6.81 10.35 -19.39
C ARG A 59 -7.78 9.26 -18.92
N ALA A 60 -7.47 8.59 -17.80
CA ALA A 60 -8.39 7.65 -17.17
C ALA A 60 -9.71 8.32 -16.75
N ALA A 61 -9.65 9.55 -16.22
CA ALA A 61 -10.83 10.32 -15.86
C ALA A 61 -11.72 10.71 -17.06
N GLU A 62 -11.11 10.93 -18.23
CA GLU A 62 -11.84 11.22 -19.47
C GLU A 62 -12.49 9.97 -20.08
N LEU A 63 -11.84 8.82 -19.98
CA LEU A 63 -12.25 7.59 -20.69
C LEU A 63 -13.13 6.66 -19.87
N VAL A 64 -12.99 6.69 -18.54
CA VAL A 64 -13.60 5.72 -17.65
C VAL A 64 -14.52 6.43 -16.64
N GLY A 65 -15.81 6.24 -16.79
CA GLY A 65 -16.80 6.79 -15.86
C GLY A 65 -16.90 6.00 -14.56
N THR A 66 -17.48 6.61 -13.51
CA THR A 66 -17.68 5.97 -12.19
C THR A 66 -18.60 4.75 -12.24
N ALA A 67 -19.48 4.67 -13.24
CA ALA A 67 -20.32 3.48 -13.48
C ALA A 67 -19.51 2.25 -13.94
N GLN A 68 -18.38 2.48 -14.61
CA GLN A 68 -17.50 1.42 -15.11
C GLN A 68 -16.39 1.07 -14.12
N ALA A 69 -15.84 2.08 -13.47
CA ALA A 69 -14.84 1.91 -12.43
C ALA A 69 -15.25 2.78 -11.24
N GLU A 70 -15.79 2.15 -10.21
CA GLU A 70 -16.17 2.85 -8.97
C GLU A 70 -15.04 3.74 -8.44
N ARG A 71 -13.80 3.30 -8.66
CA ARG A 71 -12.56 4.05 -8.35
C ARG A 71 -11.61 3.97 -9.53
N ARG A 72 -11.22 5.11 -10.04
CA ARG A 72 -10.17 5.19 -11.06
C ARG A 72 -8.80 5.11 -10.41
N VAL A 73 -8.26 3.91 -10.41
CA VAL A 73 -6.99 3.55 -9.77
C VAL A 73 -6.02 3.00 -10.82
N LEU A 74 -4.90 3.66 -11.00
CA LEU A 74 -3.78 3.18 -11.81
C LEU A 74 -2.76 2.49 -10.91
N ARG A 75 -2.64 1.18 -11.04
CA ARG A 75 -1.73 0.38 -10.23
C ARG A 75 -0.30 0.48 -10.77
N LEU A 76 0.63 0.91 -9.92
CA LEU A 76 2.05 0.90 -10.25
C LEU A 76 2.56 -0.55 -10.16
N THR A 77 3.09 -1.04 -11.26
CA THR A 77 3.52 -2.44 -11.38
C THR A 77 5.02 -2.49 -11.56
N ASN A 78 5.71 -3.22 -10.69
CA ASN A 78 7.12 -3.48 -10.85
C ASN A 78 7.34 -4.37 -12.08
N PRO A 79 8.36 -4.13 -12.94
CA PRO A 79 8.57 -4.92 -14.15
C PRO A 79 8.65 -6.43 -13.93
N GLU A 80 9.20 -6.87 -12.80
CA GLU A 80 9.36 -8.29 -12.45
C GLU A 80 8.27 -8.84 -11.51
N LEU A 81 7.33 -7.99 -11.08
CA LEU A 81 6.24 -8.37 -10.15
C LEU A 81 4.87 -7.95 -10.72
N PRO A 82 4.24 -8.76 -11.58
CA PRO A 82 2.97 -8.41 -12.17
C PRO A 82 1.90 -8.01 -11.14
N GLY A 83 1.34 -6.81 -11.30
CA GLY A 83 0.21 -6.31 -10.51
C GLY A 83 0.54 -5.76 -9.12
N ILE A 84 1.83 -5.71 -8.72
CA ILE A 84 2.26 -5.14 -7.43
C ILE A 84 3.51 -4.29 -7.58
N ALA A 85 3.70 -3.31 -6.70
CA ALA A 85 4.87 -2.45 -6.69
C ALA A 85 6.07 -3.11 -5.99
N SER A 86 5.81 -3.89 -4.95
CA SER A 86 6.80 -4.70 -4.24
C SER A 86 6.15 -6.01 -3.75
N ASN A 87 6.96 -6.93 -3.19
CA ASN A 87 6.44 -8.22 -2.70
C ASN A 87 5.37 -8.09 -1.60
N THR A 88 5.37 -7.00 -0.85
CA THR A 88 4.49 -6.79 0.32
C THR A 88 3.56 -5.60 0.19
N LEU A 89 3.80 -4.70 -0.78
CA LEU A 89 3.07 -3.47 -0.93
C LEU A 89 2.56 -3.29 -2.36
N VAL A 90 1.36 -2.77 -2.50
CA VAL A 90 0.89 -2.11 -3.72
C VAL A 90 1.07 -0.60 -3.59
N ALA A 91 1.27 0.04 -4.73
CA ALA A 91 1.22 1.49 -4.87
C ALA A 91 0.31 1.83 -6.04
N ASN A 92 -0.60 2.77 -5.83
CA ASN A 92 -1.62 3.13 -6.80
C ASN A 92 -1.74 4.64 -6.92
N ILE A 93 -2.00 5.14 -8.12
CA ILE A 93 -2.45 6.52 -8.33
C ILE A 93 -3.96 6.49 -8.46
N GLN A 94 -4.66 7.16 -7.55
CA GLN A 94 -6.10 7.32 -7.59
C GLN A 94 -6.46 8.75 -7.98
N ILE A 95 -7.50 8.90 -8.80
CA ILE A 95 -8.07 10.19 -9.20
C ILE A 95 -9.56 10.24 -8.93
N VAL A 96 -10.01 11.33 -8.32
CA VAL A 96 -11.43 11.65 -8.08
C VAL A 96 -11.72 13.04 -8.62
N MET A 97 -12.62 13.09 -9.59
CA MET A 97 -13.00 14.33 -10.28
C MET A 97 -13.98 15.15 -9.42
N PRO A 98 -14.17 16.45 -9.75
CA PRO A 98 -15.19 17.28 -9.10
C PRO A 98 -16.56 16.61 -9.03
N GLY A 99 -17.18 16.60 -7.85
CA GLY A 99 -18.49 16.02 -7.60
C GLY A 99 -18.53 14.50 -7.48
N GLU A 100 -17.39 13.80 -7.63
CA GLU A 100 -17.34 12.35 -7.52
C GLU A 100 -17.11 11.87 -6.09
N ILE A 101 -17.56 10.64 -5.87
CA ILE A 101 -17.47 9.91 -4.60
C ILE A 101 -16.87 8.54 -4.87
N ALA A 102 -15.93 8.11 -4.04
CA ALA A 102 -15.52 6.72 -3.92
C ALA A 102 -16.25 6.13 -2.71
N ARG A 103 -17.11 5.12 -2.95
CA ARG A 103 -18.07 4.59 -1.98
C ARG A 103 -17.44 4.07 -0.70
N ALA A 104 -18.20 4.16 0.38
CA ALA A 104 -17.79 3.72 1.70
C ALA A 104 -17.61 2.18 1.75
N HIS A 105 -16.48 1.77 2.30
CA HIS A 105 -16.12 0.37 2.46
C HIS A 105 -15.06 0.21 3.54
N ARG A 106 -14.74 -1.02 3.87
CA ARG A 106 -13.57 -1.38 4.68
C ARG A 106 -12.89 -2.65 4.16
N HIS A 107 -11.63 -2.78 4.43
CA HIS A 107 -10.84 -3.94 4.06
C HIS A 107 -9.78 -4.26 5.13
N SER A 108 -9.33 -5.51 5.14
CA SER A 108 -8.37 -6.01 6.11
C SER A 108 -6.94 -5.45 5.91
N GLY A 109 -6.59 -5.01 4.71
CA GLY A 109 -5.33 -4.30 4.47
C GLY A 109 -5.37 -2.87 5.03
N ALA A 110 -4.25 -2.39 5.55
CA ALA A 110 -4.07 -0.98 5.89
C ALA A 110 -3.70 -0.17 4.65
N ALA A 111 -4.08 1.11 4.65
CA ALA A 111 -3.75 2.04 3.57
C ALA A 111 -3.17 3.35 4.12
N LEU A 112 -2.25 3.93 3.37
CA LEU A 112 -1.81 5.30 3.49
C LEU A 112 -2.09 6.05 2.19
N ARG A 113 -2.33 7.36 2.28
CA ARG A 113 -2.53 8.24 1.12
C ARG A 113 -1.60 9.42 1.20
N LEU A 114 -0.74 9.56 0.21
CA LEU A 114 0.06 10.77 0.01
C LEU A 114 -0.63 11.63 -1.05
N ILE A 115 -1.11 12.80 -0.65
CA ILE A 115 -1.84 13.70 -1.54
C ILE A 115 -0.86 14.40 -2.49
N ILE A 116 -1.11 14.28 -3.79
CA ILE A 116 -0.23 14.85 -4.83
C ILE A 116 -0.82 16.14 -5.40
N GLU A 117 -2.09 16.11 -5.83
CA GLU A 117 -2.77 17.26 -6.44
C GLU A 117 -4.19 17.42 -5.92
N GLY A 118 -4.71 18.65 -6.01
CA GLY A 118 -6.04 19.03 -5.52
C GLY A 118 -6.01 19.60 -4.11
N ARG A 119 -7.05 20.32 -3.73
CA ARG A 119 -7.17 20.97 -2.42
C ARG A 119 -8.61 20.92 -1.94
N GLY A 120 -8.85 20.34 -0.75
CA GLY A 120 -10.15 20.41 -0.08
C GLY A 120 -11.09 19.24 -0.38
N GLY A 121 -10.73 18.30 -1.25
CA GLY A 121 -11.32 16.96 -1.20
C GLY A 121 -11.02 16.30 0.13
N TYR A 122 -11.71 15.22 0.48
CA TYR A 122 -11.56 14.62 1.79
C TYR A 122 -11.73 13.11 1.79
N THR A 123 -11.17 12.51 2.80
CA THR A 123 -11.45 11.12 3.20
C THR A 123 -12.25 11.14 4.50
N VAL A 124 -13.25 10.28 4.61
CA VAL A 124 -13.90 9.98 5.90
C VAL A 124 -13.35 8.68 6.42
N VAL A 125 -12.82 8.66 7.63
CA VAL A 125 -12.30 7.46 8.29
C VAL A 125 -13.06 7.25 9.59
N ASN A 126 -13.85 6.17 9.70
CA ASN A 126 -14.69 5.86 10.86
C ASN A 126 -15.56 7.07 11.31
N GLY A 127 -16.20 7.76 10.36
CA GLY A 127 -17.04 8.94 10.61
C GLY A 127 -16.26 10.24 10.84
N GLU A 128 -14.95 10.24 10.77
CA GLU A 128 -14.11 11.42 10.91
C GLU A 128 -13.72 11.98 9.54
N ARG A 129 -14.13 13.19 9.22
CA ARG A 129 -13.81 13.86 7.96
C ARG A 129 -12.41 14.46 8.00
N VAL A 130 -11.53 13.96 7.16
CA VAL A 130 -10.13 14.38 7.02
C VAL A 130 -9.96 15.14 5.72
N PRO A 131 -9.72 16.45 5.74
CA PRO A 131 -9.45 17.22 4.52
C PRO A 131 -8.07 16.83 3.94
N MET A 132 -7.93 16.92 2.62
CA MET A 132 -6.74 16.52 1.89
C MET A 132 -6.10 17.71 1.16
N PHE A 133 -4.81 17.96 1.41
CA PHE A 133 -4.03 18.99 0.75
C PHE A 133 -2.71 18.40 0.23
N PRO A 134 -2.10 18.95 -0.84
CA PRO A 134 -0.86 18.43 -1.40
C PRO A 134 0.26 18.29 -0.37
N GLY A 135 0.85 17.10 -0.31
CA GLY A 135 1.89 16.71 0.63
C GLY A 135 1.38 16.12 1.95
N ASP A 136 0.08 16.23 2.24
CA ASP A 136 -0.50 15.57 3.42
C ASP A 136 -0.41 14.06 3.30
N LEU A 137 -0.22 13.40 4.46
CA LEU A 137 -0.35 11.95 4.59
C LEU A 137 -1.62 11.64 5.39
N VAL A 138 -2.47 10.80 4.82
CA VAL A 138 -3.71 10.33 5.47
C VAL A 138 -3.65 8.81 5.63
N LEU A 139 -3.94 8.33 6.83
CA LEU A 139 -3.96 6.91 7.14
C LEU A 139 -5.39 6.36 7.16
N THR A 140 -5.55 5.15 6.66
CA THR A 140 -6.73 4.31 6.87
C THR A 140 -6.25 2.98 7.43
N PRO A 141 -6.28 2.78 8.75
CA PRO A 141 -5.90 1.52 9.36
C PRO A 141 -6.74 0.36 8.85
N ASN A 142 -6.23 -0.84 9.04
CA ASN A 142 -6.96 -2.05 8.71
C ASN A 142 -8.37 -2.05 9.34
N TRP A 143 -9.33 -2.53 8.59
CA TRP A 143 -10.73 -2.69 8.97
C TRP A 143 -11.46 -1.40 9.38
N SER A 144 -10.93 -0.22 9.02
CA SER A 144 -11.59 1.07 9.22
C SER A 144 -12.51 1.39 8.04
N TRP A 145 -13.75 1.80 8.35
CA TRP A 145 -14.65 2.34 7.33
C TRP A 145 -14.04 3.59 6.71
N HIS A 146 -14.06 3.67 5.39
CA HIS A 146 -13.58 4.86 4.70
C HIS A 146 -14.28 5.07 3.36
N ASP A 147 -14.45 6.34 3.02
CA ASP A 147 -14.91 6.84 1.72
C ASP A 147 -14.13 8.10 1.34
N HIS A 148 -14.25 8.51 0.09
CA HIS A 148 -13.61 9.72 -0.40
C HIS A 148 -14.61 10.52 -1.20
N ALA A 149 -14.51 11.86 -1.13
CA ALA A 149 -15.29 12.74 -1.97
C ALA A 149 -14.48 13.97 -2.38
N ASN A 150 -14.85 14.51 -3.53
CA ASN A 150 -14.27 15.72 -4.06
C ASN A 150 -15.38 16.75 -4.31
N ASP A 151 -15.65 17.57 -3.32
CA ASP A 151 -16.64 18.66 -3.38
C ASP A 151 -16.01 19.94 -3.97
N THR A 152 -14.80 19.87 -4.55
CA THR A 152 -14.08 21.01 -5.13
C THR A 152 -14.28 21.12 -6.65
N ASP A 153 -13.71 22.12 -7.26
CA ASP A 153 -13.75 22.38 -8.71
C ASP A 153 -12.56 21.83 -9.50
N ALA A 154 -11.60 21.17 -8.80
CA ALA A 154 -10.41 20.61 -9.41
C ALA A 154 -10.25 19.11 -9.08
N PRO A 155 -9.57 18.34 -9.92
CA PRO A 155 -9.28 16.94 -9.63
C PRO A 155 -8.49 16.76 -8.34
N MET A 156 -8.80 15.70 -7.59
CA MET A 156 -8.00 15.21 -6.47
C MET A 156 -7.21 13.99 -6.91
N ILE A 157 -5.89 14.01 -6.72
CA ILE A 157 -5.00 12.90 -7.09
C ILE A 157 -4.07 12.60 -5.92
N TRP A 158 -3.96 11.31 -5.59
CA TRP A 158 -3.07 10.84 -4.53
C TRP A 158 -2.43 9.50 -4.86
N LEU A 159 -1.35 9.19 -4.16
CA LEU A 159 -0.74 7.86 -4.11
C LEU A 159 -1.33 7.10 -2.93
N ASP A 160 -1.93 5.94 -3.19
CA ASP A 160 -2.26 4.95 -2.18
C ASP A 160 -1.13 3.95 -2.04
N GLY A 161 -0.70 3.69 -0.81
CA GLY A 161 0.13 2.56 -0.45
C GLY A 161 -0.66 1.59 0.43
N LEU A 162 -0.72 0.30 0.06
CA LEU A 162 -1.44 -0.71 0.84
C LEU A 162 -0.58 -1.96 1.05
N ASP A 163 -0.74 -2.58 2.21
CA ASP A 163 -0.11 -3.86 2.57
C ASP A 163 -0.90 -5.09 2.11
N THR A 164 -1.83 -4.92 1.19
CA THR A 164 -2.72 -5.99 0.70
C THR A 164 -1.99 -7.23 0.18
N PRO A 165 -0.81 -7.18 -0.46
CA PRO A 165 -0.09 -8.39 -0.85
C PRO A 165 0.37 -9.21 0.36
N LEU A 166 0.84 -8.56 1.43
CA LEU A 166 1.22 -9.21 2.68
C LEU A 166 0.00 -9.85 3.36
N VAL A 167 -1.09 -9.09 3.51
CA VAL A 167 -2.33 -9.57 4.12
C VAL A 167 -2.92 -10.75 3.32
N ARG A 168 -2.84 -10.71 1.99
CA ARG A 168 -3.27 -11.80 1.11
C ARG A 168 -2.39 -13.03 1.24
N MET A 169 -1.08 -12.88 1.39
CA MET A 169 -0.16 -13.98 1.62
C MET A 169 -0.47 -14.71 2.95
N LEU A 170 -1.00 -14.00 3.94
CA LEU A 170 -1.47 -14.55 5.21
C LEU A 170 -2.90 -15.11 5.13
N GLU A 171 -3.51 -15.15 3.93
CA GLU A 171 -4.90 -15.58 3.69
C GLU A 171 -5.94 -14.80 4.52
N ALA A 172 -5.60 -13.59 4.96
CA ALA A 172 -6.43 -12.71 5.78
C ALA A 172 -7.06 -11.55 4.98
N GLY A 173 -7.06 -11.65 3.65
CA GLY A 173 -7.59 -10.61 2.77
C GLY A 173 -9.09 -10.69 2.60
N PHE A 174 -9.84 -9.71 3.08
CA PHE A 174 -11.29 -9.60 2.91
C PHE A 174 -11.75 -8.14 2.85
N TYR A 175 -12.97 -7.93 2.40
CA TYR A 175 -13.56 -6.64 2.06
C TYR A 175 -15.03 -6.63 2.44
N GLU A 176 -15.56 -5.46 2.82
CA GLU A 176 -16.96 -5.24 3.12
C GLU A 176 -17.41 -3.89 2.59
N GLU A 177 -18.52 -3.85 1.89
CA GLU A 177 -19.19 -2.62 1.47
C GLU A 177 -20.02 -2.04 2.61
N HIS A 178 -19.99 -0.72 2.75
CA HIS A 178 -20.85 -0.05 3.72
C HIS A 178 -22.31 -0.08 3.24
N PRO A 179 -23.31 -0.26 4.13
CA PRO A 179 -24.72 -0.26 3.74
C PRO A 179 -25.19 1.02 3.04
N GLN A 180 -24.55 2.13 3.34
CA GLN A 180 -24.78 3.42 2.68
C GLN A 180 -23.61 3.75 1.74
N GLU A 181 -23.89 4.55 0.71
CA GLU A 181 -22.85 4.98 -0.24
C GLU A 181 -21.72 5.78 0.43
N ARG A 182 -22.06 6.53 1.48
CA ARG A 182 -21.17 7.36 2.28
C ARG A 182 -21.42 7.13 3.77
N GLN A 183 -20.38 7.35 4.56
CA GLN A 183 -20.52 7.42 6.00
C GLN A 183 -21.17 8.72 6.43
N ASP A 184 -21.94 8.68 7.52
CA ASP A 184 -22.25 9.90 8.27
C ASP A 184 -20.96 10.40 8.93
N PHE A 185 -20.73 11.70 8.89
CA PHE A 185 -19.57 12.31 9.51
C PHE A 185 -19.93 13.62 10.21
N GLY A 186 -19.24 13.91 11.31
CA GLY A 186 -19.35 15.15 12.05
C GLY A 186 -18.62 16.33 11.41
N ALA A 187 -18.54 17.43 12.14
CA ALA A 187 -17.70 18.58 11.76
C ALA A 187 -16.24 18.12 11.63
N PRO A 188 -15.42 18.76 10.76
CA PRO A 188 -14.01 18.44 10.63
C PRO A 188 -13.31 18.52 12.00
N VAL A 189 -12.54 17.50 12.33
CA VAL A 189 -11.78 17.45 13.57
C VAL A 189 -10.48 18.21 13.37
N ASN A 190 -10.17 19.17 14.26
CA ASN A 190 -8.98 20.02 14.15
C ASN A 190 -7.65 19.26 14.27
N ALA A 191 -7.69 18.02 14.79
CA ALA A 191 -6.50 17.18 14.95
C ALA A 191 -6.90 15.70 14.84
N SER A 192 -7.16 15.26 13.58
CA SER A 192 -7.39 13.85 13.31
C SER A 192 -6.11 13.04 13.59
N GLN A 193 -6.27 11.90 14.26
CA GLN A 193 -5.17 10.94 14.42
C GLN A 193 -4.76 10.26 13.10
N TRP A 194 -5.60 10.40 12.08
CA TRP A 194 -5.38 9.83 10.75
C TRP A 194 -4.75 10.83 9.77
N HIS A 195 -4.58 12.09 10.17
CA HIS A 195 -4.11 13.17 9.31
C HIS A 195 -2.76 13.71 9.77
N TYR A 196 -1.81 13.71 8.87
CA TYR A 196 -0.46 14.27 9.05
C TYR A 196 -0.25 15.40 8.05
N PRO A 197 -0.56 16.65 8.42
CA PRO A 197 -0.49 17.78 7.50
C PRO A 197 0.94 18.11 7.09
N MET A 198 1.16 18.33 5.80
CA MET A 198 2.47 18.75 5.27
C MET A 198 2.95 20.06 5.87
N SER A 199 2.03 20.96 6.26
CA SER A 199 2.38 22.22 6.93
C SER A 199 3.08 22.00 8.26
N GLU A 200 2.67 21.03 9.06
CA GLU A 200 3.29 20.66 10.33
C GLU A 200 4.65 20.00 10.11
N MET A 201 4.73 19.08 9.12
CA MET A 201 5.99 18.44 8.72
C MET A 201 7.02 19.49 8.29
N ARG A 202 6.62 20.41 7.42
CA ARG A 202 7.48 21.48 6.93
C ARG A 202 7.99 22.35 8.05
N ALA A 203 7.12 22.74 8.98
CA ALA A 203 7.51 23.54 10.15
C ALA A 203 8.49 22.77 11.06
N ALA A 204 8.31 21.46 11.22
CA ALA A 204 9.22 20.61 11.99
C ALA A 204 10.60 20.50 11.31
N LEU A 205 10.63 20.22 10.00
CA LEU A 205 11.89 20.21 9.21
C LEU A 205 12.62 21.54 9.24
N GLN A 206 11.91 22.66 9.14
CA GLN A 206 12.51 23.98 9.25
C GLN A 206 13.15 24.24 10.62
N ARG A 207 12.49 23.81 11.71
CA ARG A 207 13.08 23.91 13.06
C ARG A 207 14.35 23.05 13.19
N LEU A 208 14.33 21.83 12.66
CA LEU A 208 15.51 20.96 12.67
C LEU A 208 16.66 21.57 11.85
N ALA A 209 16.37 22.04 10.64
CA ALA A 209 17.38 22.68 9.80
C ALA A 209 17.98 23.97 10.43
N ALA A 210 17.19 24.73 11.19
CA ALA A 210 17.66 25.89 11.91
C ALA A 210 18.50 25.53 13.16
N ALA A 211 18.31 24.36 13.72
CA ALA A 211 19.06 23.85 14.86
C ALA A 211 20.33 23.06 14.45
N ASP A 212 20.44 22.70 13.18
CA ASP A 212 21.57 21.94 12.63
C ASP A 212 22.78 22.88 12.53
N THR A 213 23.83 22.60 13.31
CA THR A 213 25.10 23.37 13.33
C THR A 213 26.10 22.90 12.27
N GLY A 214 25.70 22.01 11.36
CA GLY A 214 26.48 21.71 10.15
C GLY A 214 27.58 20.66 10.29
N ASP A 215 27.55 19.80 11.29
CA ASP A 215 28.64 18.89 11.62
C ASP A 215 28.54 17.46 11.00
N GLY A 216 27.68 17.22 10.05
CA GLY A 216 27.68 15.92 9.44
C GLY A 216 26.45 15.61 8.60
N GLY A 217 26.71 15.11 7.42
CA GLY A 217 25.76 14.76 6.36
C GLY A 217 24.73 13.66 6.65
N GLU A 218 24.19 13.60 7.85
CA GLU A 218 22.99 12.82 8.15
C GLU A 218 21.77 13.65 7.80
N GLY A 219 20.90 13.09 6.93
CA GLY A 219 19.68 13.76 6.52
C GLY A 219 18.77 14.04 7.71
N LEU A 220 18.14 15.23 7.73
CA LEU A 220 17.15 15.60 8.74
C LEU A 220 15.90 14.71 8.57
N MET A 221 15.46 14.09 9.66
CA MET A 221 14.28 13.25 9.69
C MET A 221 13.27 13.76 10.72
N VAL A 222 12.01 13.78 10.35
CA VAL A 222 10.89 14.00 11.27
C VAL A 222 10.12 12.70 11.39
N GLU A 223 10.02 12.19 12.62
CA GLU A 223 9.18 11.05 12.93
C GLU A 223 7.77 11.54 13.33
N TYR A 224 6.75 10.99 12.70
CA TYR A 224 5.38 11.20 13.12
C TYR A 224 5.05 10.30 14.30
N THR A 225 4.95 10.86 15.49
CA THR A 225 4.46 10.13 16.65
C THR A 225 2.94 10.16 16.68
N ASN A 226 2.33 9.01 16.99
CA ASN A 226 0.89 8.90 17.11
C ASN A 226 0.36 9.81 18.23
N ARG A 227 -0.45 10.82 17.90
CA ARG A 227 -0.99 11.82 18.84
C ARG A 227 -2.18 11.31 19.66
N GLY A 228 -2.47 10.03 19.61
CA GLY A 228 -3.73 9.45 20.13
C GLY A 228 -3.59 8.60 21.39
N ARG A 229 -2.74 8.98 22.36
CA ARG A 229 -2.79 8.40 23.72
C ARG A 229 -2.53 9.45 24.76
#